data_dfd6825054fa2d04c28bcec9fb29731c
#
_entry.id   dfd6825054fa2d04c28bcec9fb29731c
#
_cell.length_a   1.000
_cell.length_b   1.000
_cell.length_c   1.000
_cell.angle_alpha   90.00
_cell.angle_beta   90.00
_cell.angle_gamma   90.00
#
_symmetry.space_group_name_H-M   'P 1'
#
loop_
_entity.id
_entity.type
_entity.pdbx_description
1 polymer ?
#
loop_
_entity_poly.entity_id
_entity_poly.type
_entity_poly.pdbx_seq_one_letter_code
_entity_poly.pdbx_strand_id
1 'polypeptide(L)'
;MMQRLSRFFAQDMAIDLGTANTLVYMKNHGIVIREPSVVAVQKDHRGNYEVLAVGEEAKRMLGRTPGSITAIRPMKDGVISDFDVTQEMLRYFIRQTQKRFSVIRFKPRIIIAVPSGITQVERRAVKEAAQSAGAREVFLIEEPMAAAVGAGLPVTEASGSMIVDIGGGTTEVAVISLAGIVYSDSARIGGDRMDDTIIQLIKQKYNKLIGERTAEEIKISIGSAFIQGEPKTHEVRGRDLVTGIPKTLILSEEEVLEALTDVTAQIINCLLYTSPSPRDALTS
;
A
#
# COMPACT_ATOMS: atom_id res chain seq x y z
N MET A 1 19.04 22.91 -28.00
CA MET A 1 17.69 23.48 -28.19
C MET A 1 16.58 22.44 -27.85
N MET A 2 16.64 21.23 -28.35
CA MET A 2 15.66 20.16 -28.05
C MET A 2 15.54 19.81 -26.55
N GLN A 3 16.62 19.78 -25.76
CA GLN A 3 16.56 19.52 -24.31
C GLN A 3 15.85 20.62 -23.50
N ARG A 4 15.82 21.88 -23.96
CA ARG A 4 15.05 22.95 -23.32
C ARG A 4 13.55 22.87 -23.63
N LEU A 5 13.18 22.49 -24.85
CA LEU A 5 11.78 22.25 -25.22
C LEU A 5 11.21 21.02 -24.46
N SER A 6 12.00 19.95 -24.28
CA SER A 6 11.55 18.77 -23.53
C SER A 6 11.22 19.06 -22.06
N ARG A 7 11.86 20.08 -21.45
CA ARG A 7 11.54 20.52 -20.08
C ARG A 7 10.17 21.21 -19.96
N PHE A 8 9.70 21.88 -21.02
CA PHE A 8 8.38 22.54 -21.03
C PHE A 8 7.22 21.55 -21.22
N PHE A 9 7.47 20.43 -21.90
CA PHE A 9 6.46 19.42 -22.21
C PHE A 9 6.56 18.15 -21.37
N ALA A 10 7.62 17.98 -20.57
CA ALA A 10 7.75 16.85 -19.68
C ALA A 10 6.84 17.06 -18.47
N GLN A 11 5.84 16.19 -18.33
CA GLN A 11 4.94 16.21 -17.20
C GLN A 11 5.64 15.53 -16.01
N ASP A 12 5.72 16.26 -14.90
CA ASP A 12 6.24 15.73 -13.64
C ASP A 12 5.15 14.88 -12.98
N MET A 13 5.51 13.69 -12.52
CA MET A 13 4.65 12.76 -11.84
C MET A 13 5.19 12.47 -10.45
N ALA A 14 4.31 12.23 -9.50
CA ALA A 14 4.65 11.58 -8.24
C ALA A 14 3.89 10.25 -8.17
N ILE A 15 4.55 9.21 -7.71
CA ILE A 15 3.98 7.88 -7.54
C ILE A 15 4.17 7.47 -6.08
N ASP A 16 3.08 7.15 -5.43
CA ASP A 16 3.08 6.39 -4.18
C ASP A 16 2.90 4.92 -4.56
N LEU A 17 3.98 4.15 -4.36
CA LEU A 17 4.05 2.73 -4.74
C LEU A 17 3.75 1.86 -3.53
N GLY A 18 2.52 1.96 -3.01
CA GLY A 18 2.11 1.25 -1.81
C GLY A 18 1.86 -0.25 -2.02
N THR A 19 1.92 -1.01 -0.93
CA THR A 19 1.65 -2.46 -0.91
C THR A 19 0.23 -2.79 -1.37
N ALA A 20 -0.76 -2.08 -0.88
CA ALA A 20 -2.17 -2.30 -1.20
C ALA A 20 -2.62 -1.53 -2.45
N ASN A 21 -2.25 -0.27 -2.56
CA ASN A 21 -2.69 0.63 -3.63
C ASN A 21 -1.52 1.45 -4.17
N THR A 22 -1.55 1.73 -5.47
CA THR A 22 -0.66 2.68 -6.14
C THR A 22 -1.43 3.95 -6.48
N LEU A 23 -0.88 5.10 -6.10
CA LEU A 23 -1.40 6.41 -6.47
C LEU A 23 -0.47 7.09 -7.47
N VAL A 24 -1.03 7.73 -8.49
CA VAL A 24 -0.24 8.57 -9.40
C VAL A 24 -0.82 9.98 -9.37
N TYR A 25 0.04 10.90 -9.02
CA TYR A 25 -0.25 12.34 -9.06
C TYR A 25 0.45 12.97 -10.27
N MET A 26 -0.25 13.84 -10.96
CA MET A 26 0.32 14.67 -12.01
C MET A 26 0.27 16.14 -11.61
N LYS A 27 1.38 16.85 -11.86
CA LYS A 27 1.42 18.29 -11.67
C LYS A 27 0.29 18.97 -12.45
N ASN A 28 -0.46 19.85 -11.77
CA ASN A 28 -1.63 20.59 -12.26
C ASN A 28 -2.91 19.77 -12.53
N HIS A 29 -2.89 18.46 -12.32
CA HIS A 29 -4.06 17.58 -12.52
C HIS A 29 -4.50 16.85 -11.25
N GLY A 30 -3.66 16.85 -10.20
CA GLY A 30 -3.96 16.14 -8.95
C GLY A 30 -3.72 14.62 -9.07
N ILE A 31 -4.40 13.84 -8.24
CA ILE A 31 -4.36 12.38 -8.28
C ILE A 31 -5.15 11.90 -9.50
N VAL A 32 -4.46 11.31 -10.46
CA VAL A 32 -5.02 10.88 -11.76
C VAL A 32 -5.24 9.36 -11.84
N ILE A 33 -4.55 8.59 -11.00
CA ILE A 33 -4.71 7.14 -10.84
C ILE A 33 -4.76 6.83 -9.35
N ARG A 34 -5.72 5.99 -8.97
CA ARG A 34 -5.82 5.34 -7.67
C ARG A 34 -6.26 3.91 -7.94
N GLU A 35 -5.32 2.98 -7.93
CA GLU A 35 -5.55 1.59 -8.31
C GLU A 35 -4.88 0.63 -7.31
N PRO A 36 -5.47 -0.54 -7.07
CA PRO A 36 -4.80 -1.59 -6.31
C PRO A 36 -3.47 -1.99 -6.94
N SER A 37 -2.46 -2.26 -6.10
CA SER A 37 -1.15 -2.78 -6.52
C SER A 37 -1.23 -4.28 -6.84
N VAL A 38 -2.03 -4.63 -7.85
CA VAL A 38 -2.28 -6.00 -8.30
C VAL A 38 -2.12 -6.09 -9.81
N VAL A 39 -1.50 -7.16 -10.27
CA VAL A 39 -1.31 -7.45 -11.69
C VAL A 39 -1.75 -8.88 -11.98
N ALA A 40 -2.63 -9.07 -12.95
CA ALA A 40 -2.96 -10.40 -13.47
C ALA A 40 -2.04 -10.72 -14.64
N VAL A 41 -1.30 -11.81 -14.52
CA VAL A 41 -0.33 -12.27 -15.52
C VAL A 41 -0.64 -13.69 -15.98
N GLN A 42 -0.30 -13.97 -17.22
CA GLN A 42 -0.23 -15.31 -17.76
C GLN A 42 1.21 -15.61 -18.15
N LYS A 43 1.71 -16.80 -17.80
CA LYS A 43 3.03 -17.24 -18.28
C LYS A 43 2.89 -17.80 -19.68
N ASP A 44 3.70 -17.28 -20.60
CA ASP A 44 3.86 -17.88 -21.93
C ASP A 44 4.65 -19.20 -21.85
N HIS A 45 4.73 -19.93 -22.98
CA HIS A 45 5.46 -21.19 -23.06
C HIS A 45 6.98 -21.05 -22.84
N ARG A 46 7.50 -19.81 -22.84
CA ARG A 46 8.91 -19.48 -22.59
C ARG A 46 9.15 -18.99 -21.16
N GLY A 47 8.10 -18.92 -20.34
CA GLY A 47 8.18 -18.47 -18.94
C GLY A 47 8.12 -16.96 -18.76
N ASN A 48 7.91 -16.15 -19.83
CA ASN A 48 7.73 -14.71 -19.72
C ASN A 48 6.32 -14.37 -19.24
N TYR A 49 6.19 -13.28 -18.50
CA TYR A 49 4.89 -12.78 -18.09
C TYR A 49 4.23 -11.94 -19.19
N GLU A 50 3.02 -12.32 -19.56
CA GLU A 50 2.09 -11.49 -20.32
C GLU A 50 1.11 -10.84 -19.34
N VAL A 51 1.05 -9.52 -19.32
CA VAL A 51 0.13 -8.77 -18.43
C VAL A 51 -1.26 -8.73 -19.07
N LEU A 52 -2.23 -9.29 -18.38
CA LEU A 52 -3.63 -9.33 -18.81
C LEU A 52 -4.44 -8.16 -18.24
N ALA A 53 -4.22 -7.83 -16.95
CA ALA A 53 -4.92 -6.75 -16.27
C ALA A 53 -4.05 -6.15 -15.18
N VAL A 54 -4.32 -4.89 -14.81
CA VAL A 54 -3.65 -4.17 -13.73
C VAL A 54 -4.69 -3.43 -12.90
N GLY A 55 -4.44 -3.29 -11.61
CA GLY A 55 -5.28 -2.51 -10.72
C GLY A 55 -6.58 -3.21 -10.35
N GLU A 56 -7.68 -2.48 -10.38
CA GLU A 56 -9.00 -2.96 -9.96
C GLU A 56 -9.47 -4.19 -10.76
N GLU A 57 -9.17 -4.22 -12.06
CA GLU A 57 -9.52 -5.36 -12.90
C GLU A 57 -8.77 -6.62 -12.45
N ALA A 58 -7.47 -6.49 -12.17
CA ALA A 58 -6.65 -7.59 -11.65
C ALA A 58 -7.10 -8.00 -10.23
N LYS A 59 -7.48 -7.05 -9.36
CA LYS A 59 -8.00 -7.33 -8.01
C LYS A 59 -9.26 -8.19 -8.05
N ARG A 60 -10.16 -7.97 -9.02
CA ARG A 60 -11.37 -8.80 -9.20
C ARG A 60 -11.06 -10.24 -9.57
N MET A 61 -9.89 -10.48 -10.13
CA MET A 61 -9.42 -11.80 -10.55
C MET A 61 -8.78 -12.60 -9.41
N LEU A 62 -8.40 -11.96 -8.29
CA LEU A 62 -7.80 -12.63 -7.14
C LEU A 62 -8.68 -13.80 -6.65
N GLY A 63 -8.09 -14.99 -6.53
CA GLY A 63 -8.77 -16.20 -6.08
C GLY A 63 -9.85 -16.76 -7.03
N ARG A 64 -9.94 -16.24 -8.27
CA ARG A 64 -10.96 -16.65 -9.28
C ARG A 64 -10.37 -16.97 -10.65
N THR A 65 -9.05 -16.99 -10.77
CA THR A 65 -8.36 -17.23 -12.05
C THR A 65 -8.27 -18.71 -12.37
N PRO A 66 -8.40 -19.12 -13.67
CA PRO A 66 -7.99 -20.43 -14.13
C PRO A 66 -6.49 -20.66 -13.86
N GLY A 67 -6.04 -21.91 -13.79
CA GLY A 67 -4.65 -22.25 -13.40
C GLY A 67 -3.53 -21.67 -14.27
N SER A 68 -3.87 -21.15 -15.46
CA SER A 68 -2.90 -20.47 -16.35
C SER A 68 -2.71 -18.99 -16.06
N ILE A 69 -3.59 -18.38 -15.28
CA ILE A 69 -3.56 -16.95 -14.95
C ILE A 69 -3.31 -16.80 -13.45
N THR A 70 -2.37 -15.94 -13.07
CA THR A 70 -2.06 -15.65 -11.68
C THR A 70 -2.21 -14.17 -11.42
N ALA A 71 -3.01 -13.79 -10.41
CA ALA A 71 -3.04 -12.43 -9.91
C ALA A 71 -1.96 -12.27 -8.82
N ILE A 72 -1.03 -11.35 -9.02
CA ILE A 72 0.17 -11.13 -8.19
C ILE A 72 0.08 -9.75 -7.56
N ARG A 73 0.44 -9.67 -6.28
CA ARG A 73 0.77 -8.41 -5.58
C ARG A 73 2.28 -8.22 -5.68
N PRO A 74 2.78 -7.33 -6.55
CA PRO A 74 4.22 -7.18 -6.77
C PRO A 74 4.92 -6.41 -5.65
N MET A 75 4.15 -5.77 -4.78
CA MET A 75 4.62 -5.09 -3.58
C MET A 75 4.21 -5.87 -2.34
N LYS A 76 5.13 -6.03 -1.40
CA LYS A 76 4.88 -6.68 -0.10
C LYS A 76 5.68 -5.99 0.99
N ASP A 77 5.03 -5.69 2.12
CA ASP A 77 5.69 -5.08 3.28
C ASP A 77 6.50 -3.81 2.91
N GLY A 78 5.95 -2.99 2.01
CA GLY A 78 6.57 -1.73 1.53
C GLY A 78 7.70 -1.92 0.51
N VAL A 79 8.04 -3.14 0.09
CA VAL A 79 9.15 -3.40 -0.83
C VAL A 79 8.71 -4.17 -2.08
N ILE A 80 9.53 -4.11 -3.13
CA ILE A 80 9.31 -4.89 -4.35
C ILE A 80 9.55 -6.38 -4.06
N SER A 81 8.52 -7.19 -4.21
CA SER A 81 8.61 -8.65 -4.11
C SER A 81 8.78 -9.35 -5.47
N ASP A 82 8.31 -8.72 -6.54
CA ASP A 82 8.50 -9.17 -7.92
C ASP A 82 8.87 -7.98 -8.81
N PHE A 83 10.12 -7.95 -9.26
CA PHE A 83 10.68 -6.84 -10.03
C PHE A 83 10.03 -6.68 -11.40
N ASP A 84 9.86 -7.78 -12.13
CA ASP A 84 9.35 -7.76 -13.50
C ASP A 84 7.89 -7.34 -13.53
N VAL A 85 7.09 -7.85 -12.59
CA VAL A 85 5.68 -7.49 -12.46
C VAL A 85 5.52 -6.04 -11.99
N THR A 86 6.37 -5.55 -11.07
CA THR A 86 6.39 -4.13 -10.65
C THR A 86 6.71 -3.21 -11.81
N GLN A 87 7.73 -3.58 -12.63
CA GLN A 87 8.10 -2.81 -13.81
C GLN A 87 6.93 -2.70 -14.81
N GLU A 88 6.23 -3.80 -15.07
CA GLU A 88 5.07 -3.79 -15.96
C GLU A 88 3.91 -2.97 -15.39
N MET A 89 3.65 -3.07 -14.09
CA MET A 89 2.65 -2.26 -13.41
C MET A 89 2.95 -0.75 -13.53
N LEU A 90 4.19 -0.35 -13.25
CA LEU A 90 4.63 1.04 -13.42
C LEU A 90 4.52 1.48 -14.88
N ARG A 91 4.93 0.64 -15.82
CA ARG A 91 4.81 0.91 -17.26
C ARG A 91 3.36 1.13 -17.67
N TYR A 92 2.44 0.34 -17.16
CA TYR A 92 1.01 0.49 -17.40
C TYR A 92 0.52 1.84 -16.88
N PHE A 93 0.80 2.22 -15.64
CA PHE A 93 0.34 3.47 -15.05
C PHE A 93 0.95 4.71 -15.74
N ILE A 94 2.24 4.68 -16.06
CA ILE A 94 2.89 5.75 -16.83
C ILE A 94 2.23 5.93 -18.20
N ARG A 95 1.96 4.83 -18.91
CA ARG A 95 1.30 4.88 -20.22
C ARG A 95 -0.14 5.37 -20.14
N GLN A 96 -0.90 4.92 -19.15
CA GLN A 96 -2.28 5.36 -18.92
C GLN A 96 -2.33 6.88 -18.69
N THR A 97 -1.46 7.38 -17.83
CA THR A 97 -1.35 8.81 -17.54
C THR A 97 -0.98 9.60 -18.79
N GLN A 98 0.00 9.15 -19.56
CA GLN A 98 0.43 9.80 -20.79
C GLN A 98 -0.67 9.81 -21.86
N LYS A 99 -1.42 8.72 -22.03
CA LYS A 99 -2.53 8.67 -23.00
C LYS A 99 -3.63 9.69 -22.68
N ARG A 100 -3.89 9.91 -21.39
CA ARG A 100 -4.99 10.79 -20.97
C ARG A 100 -4.64 12.27 -20.99
N PHE A 101 -3.37 12.62 -20.71
CA PHE A 101 -2.99 14.01 -20.43
C PHE A 101 -1.87 14.57 -21.33
N SER A 102 -1.31 13.78 -22.25
CA SER A 102 -0.19 14.23 -23.08
C SER A 102 -0.44 13.99 -24.56
N VAL A 103 -0.38 15.06 -25.34
CA VAL A 103 -0.42 15.00 -26.82
C VAL A 103 0.90 14.45 -27.37
N ILE A 104 2.01 14.76 -26.69
CA ILE A 104 3.36 14.33 -27.09
C ILE A 104 3.95 13.48 -25.98
N ARG A 105 4.36 12.25 -26.30
CA ARG A 105 4.91 11.28 -25.34
C ARG A 105 6.37 11.61 -25.02
N PHE A 106 6.60 12.51 -24.07
CA PHE A 106 7.90 12.69 -23.46
C PHE A 106 8.06 11.81 -22.21
N LYS A 107 9.26 11.25 -22.04
CA LYS A 107 9.58 10.49 -20.82
C LYS A 107 9.46 11.43 -19.59
N PRO A 108 8.61 11.11 -18.59
CA PRO A 108 8.38 11.97 -17.43
C PRO A 108 9.58 11.96 -16.47
N ARG A 109 9.67 13.00 -15.62
CA ARG A 109 10.40 12.92 -14.36
C ARG A 109 9.43 12.37 -13.30
N ILE A 110 9.89 11.44 -12.52
CA ILE A 110 9.04 10.77 -11.53
C ILE A 110 9.68 10.89 -10.15
N ILE A 111 8.89 11.29 -9.16
CA ILE A 111 9.21 11.15 -7.73
C ILE A 111 8.44 9.94 -7.24
N ILE A 112 9.12 9.01 -6.55
CA ILE A 112 8.48 7.82 -5.97
C ILE A 112 8.65 7.88 -4.46
N ALA A 113 7.54 7.73 -3.73
CA ALA A 113 7.56 7.55 -2.29
C ALA A 113 8.06 6.14 -1.95
N VAL A 114 8.90 6.05 -0.94
CA VAL A 114 9.50 4.79 -0.46
C VAL A 114 9.55 4.80 1.06
N PRO A 115 9.43 3.64 1.72
CA PRO A 115 9.56 3.55 3.17
C PRO A 115 10.90 4.08 3.69
N SER A 116 10.92 4.66 4.89
CA SER A 116 12.12 5.25 5.50
C SER A 116 13.24 4.23 5.71
N GLY A 117 12.90 2.99 6.04
CA GLY A 117 13.83 1.93 6.39
C GLY A 117 14.37 1.10 5.23
N ILE A 118 14.09 1.45 3.96
CA ILE A 118 14.52 0.61 2.83
C ILE A 118 16.04 0.60 2.61
N THR A 119 16.57 -0.57 2.26
CA THR A 119 17.97 -0.79 1.95
C THR A 119 18.39 -0.08 0.65
N GLN A 120 19.71 0.08 0.45
CA GLN A 120 20.24 0.63 -0.81
C GLN A 120 19.92 -0.25 -2.02
N VAL A 121 19.80 -1.57 -1.82
CA VAL A 121 19.41 -2.51 -2.89
C VAL A 121 17.98 -2.28 -3.31
N GLU A 122 17.05 -2.15 -2.35
CA GLU A 122 15.64 -1.85 -2.60
C GLU A 122 15.47 -0.47 -3.26
N ARG A 123 16.18 0.58 -2.78
CA ARG A 123 16.20 1.91 -3.43
C ARG A 123 16.61 1.82 -4.89
N ARG A 124 17.64 1.02 -5.18
CA ARG A 124 18.11 0.80 -6.55
C ARG A 124 17.08 0.08 -7.39
N ALA A 125 16.45 -0.98 -6.86
CA ALA A 125 15.42 -1.73 -7.55
C ALA A 125 14.23 -0.85 -7.95
N VAL A 126 13.73 0.02 -7.06
CA VAL A 126 12.65 0.97 -7.37
C VAL A 126 13.06 1.92 -8.51
N LYS A 127 14.27 2.49 -8.46
CA LYS A 127 14.77 3.37 -9.53
C LYS A 127 14.88 2.66 -10.87
N GLU A 128 15.46 1.45 -10.88
CA GLU A 128 15.64 0.66 -12.11
C GLU A 128 14.30 0.23 -12.70
N ALA A 129 13.33 -0.19 -11.86
CA ALA A 129 11.98 -0.54 -12.32
C ALA A 129 11.29 0.66 -12.99
N ALA A 130 11.34 1.84 -12.39
CA ALA A 130 10.73 3.04 -12.93
C ALA A 130 11.42 3.53 -14.22
N GLN A 131 12.75 3.49 -14.28
CA GLN A 131 13.51 3.83 -15.49
C GLN A 131 13.18 2.87 -16.64
N SER A 132 13.14 1.58 -16.37
CA SER A 132 12.78 0.53 -17.35
C SER A 132 11.32 0.63 -17.80
N ALA A 133 10.44 1.12 -16.90
CA ALA A 133 9.04 1.42 -17.22
C ALA A 133 8.87 2.66 -18.12
N GLY A 134 9.90 3.50 -18.28
CA GLY A 134 9.91 4.62 -19.21
C GLY A 134 10.13 6.00 -18.59
N ALA A 135 10.48 6.09 -17.30
CA ALA A 135 10.86 7.36 -16.68
C ALA A 135 12.20 7.87 -17.27
N ARG A 136 12.32 9.21 -17.39
CA ARG A 136 13.58 9.86 -17.77
C ARG A 136 14.51 10.03 -16.59
N GLU A 137 13.97 10.50 -15.50
CA GLU A 137 14.67 10.75 -14.23
C GLU A 137 13.78 10.25 -13.09
N VAL A 138 14.39 9.60 -12.10
CA VAL A 138 13.67 9.06 -10.93
C VAL A 138 14.31 9.61 -9.66
N PHE A 139 13.50 10.26 -8.86
CA PHE A 139 13.82 10.74 -7.53
C PHE A 139 13.06 9.90 -6.50
N LEU A 140 13.64 9.68 -5.35
CA LEU A 140 12.99 9.02 -4.23
C LEU A 140 12.77 10.03 -3.11
N ILE A 141 11.61 9.93 -2.47
CA ILE A 141 11.26 10.66 -1.25
C ILE A 141 10.79 9.63 -0.21
N GLU A 142 11.09 9.85 1.05
CA GLU A 142 10.59 8.98 2.11
C GLU A 142 9.10 9.21 2.35
N GLU A 143 8.33 8.13 2.51
CA GLU A 143 6.87 8.16 2.66
C GLU A 143 6.40 9.13 3.76
N PRO A 144 6.98 9.12 4.97
CA PRO A 144 6.55 10.06 6.01
C PRO A 144 6.78 11.53 5.64
N MET A 145 7.88 11.83 4.93
CA MET A 145 8.13 13.20 4.45
C MET A 145 7.12 13.60 3.37
N ALA A 146 6.80 12.70 2.44
CA ALA A 146 5.80 12.95 1.41
C ALA A 146 4.41 13.15 2.03
N ALA A 147 4.04 12.32 3.00
CA ALA A 147 2.79 12.42 3.73
C ALA A 147 2.67 13.74 4.51
N ALA A 148 3.74 14.14 5.22
CA ALA A 148 3.78 15.41 5.97
C ALA A 148 3.62 16.63 5.06
N VAL A 149 4.31 16.64 3.92
CA VAL A 149 4.15 17.69 2.88
C VAL A 149 2.72 17.70 2.34
N GLY A 150 2.16 16.52 2.05
CA GLY A 150 0.80 16.37 1.54
C GLY A 150 -0.28 16.82 2.55
N ALA A 151 -0.04 16.61 3.84
CA ALA A 151 -0.90 17.09 4.93
C ALA A 151 -0.74 18.59 5.24
N GLY A 152 0.20 19.28 4.58
CA GLY A 152 0.47 20.70 4.81
C GLY A 152 1.14 21.00 6.14
N LEU A 153 1.87 20.04 6.72
CA LEU A 153 2.62 20.27 7.95
C LEU A 153 3.80 21.23 7.70
N PRO A 154 4.18 22.05 8.69
CA PRO A 154 5.25 23.04 8.56
C PRO A 154 6.65 22.37 8.63
N VAL A 155 6.93 21.47 7.69
CA VAL A 155 8.13 20.61 7.69
C VAL A 155 9.45 21.39 7.64
N THR A 156 9.44 22.64 7.17
CA THR A 156 10.66 23.48 7.07
C THR A 156 10.95 24.29 8.33
N GLU A 157 10.00 24.34 9.26
CA GLU A 157 10.13 25.10 10.50
C GLU A 157 10.95 24.33 11.55
N ALA A 158 11.43 25.06 12.58
CA ALA A 158 12.15 24.48 13.72
C ALA A 158 11.24 23.74 14.71
N SER A 159 9.92 23.75 14.46
CA SER A 159 8.94 22.99 15.24
C SER A 159 8.95 21.52 14.83
N GLY A 160 8.86 20.59 15.80
CA GLY A 160 8.69 19.16 15.51
C GLY A 160 7.25 18.87 15.06
N SER A 161 7.11 18.26 13.88
CA SER A 161 5.83 17.73 13.39
C SER A 161 5.90 16.20 13.38
N MET A 162 4.88 15.52 13.91
CA MET A 162 4.80 14.06 13.88
C MET A 162 3.80 13.62 12.82
N ILE A 163 4.18 12.63 12.05
CA ILE A 163 3.32 11.96 11.07
C ILE A 163 3.24 10.47 11.39
N VAL A 164 2.05 9.90 11.22
CA VAL A 164 1.81 8.47 11.30
C VAL A 164 1.14 8.06 10.01
N ASP A 165 1.77 7.16 9.28
CA ASP A 165 1.27 6.60 8.05
C ASP A 165 1.02 5.11 8.23
N ILE A 166 -0.24 4.68 8.09
CA ILE A 166 -0.66 3.28 8.23
C ILE A 166 -1.11 2.79 6.86
N GLY A 167 -0.22 2.08 6.18
CA GLY A 167 -0.47 1.52 4.87
C GLY A 167 -1.09 0.11 4.90
N GLY A 168 -1.06 -0.55 3.74
CA GLY A 168 -1.46 -1.96 3.64
C GLY A 168 -0.43 -2.90 4.28
N GLY A 169 0.85 -2.73 3.96
CA GLY A 169 1.93 -3.60 4.42
C GLY A 169 2.81 -3.03 5.53
N THR A 170 2.83 -1.70 5.69
CA THR A 170 3.72 -1.00 6.63
C THR A 170 2.96 0.03 7.46
N THR A 171 3.48 0.31 8.64
CA THR A 171 3.15 1.49 9.45
C THR A 171 4.43 2.27 9.69
N GLU A 172 4.44 3.54 9.35
CA GLU A 172 5.56 4.44 9.52
C GLU A 172 5.21 5.59 10.44
N VAL A 173 6.12 5.90 11.35
CA VAL A 173 6.02 7.03 12.27
C VAL A 173 7.28 7.86 12.13
N ALA A 174 7.14 9.17 11.93
CA ALA A 174 8.29 10.04 11.86
C ALA A 174 8.05 11.37 12.56
N VAL A 175 9.12 11.91 13.15
CA VAL A 175 9.20 13.29 13.64
C VAL A 175 10.06 14.09 12.66
N ILE A 176 9.49 15.17 12.15
CA ILE A 176 10.08 16.00 11.09
C ILE A 176 10.30 17.40 11.63
N SER A 177 11.49 17.97 11.38
CA SER A 177 11.84 19.35 11.72
C SER A 177 12.91 19.84 10.75
N LEU A 178 12.91 21.14 10.41
CA LEU A 178 13.92 21.78 9.55
C LEU A 178 14.16 21.03 8.23
N ALA A 179 13.09 20.59 7.58
CA ALA A 179 13.06 19.81 6.34
C ALA A 179 13.80 18.45 6.41
N GLY A 180 14.07 17.93 7.62
CA GLY A 180 14.70 16.64 7.85
C GLY A 180 13.84 15.73 8.72
N ILE A 181 13.98 14.43 8.54
CA ILE A 181 13.45 13.44 9.47
C ILE A 181 14.42 13.34 10.64
N VAL A 182 13.96 13.75 11.83
CA VAL A 182 14.75 13.73 13.07
C VAL A 182 14.79 12.33 13.65
N TYR A 183 13.65 11.65 13.62
CA TYR A 183 13.49 10.28 14.06
C TYR A 183 12.41 9.61 13.22
N SER A 184 12.58 8.34 12.89
CA SER A 184 11.55 7.52 12.28
C SER A 184 11.65 6.08 12.75
N ASP A 185 10.48 5.43 12.81
CA ASP A 185 10.36 4.01 13.00
C ASP A 185 9.39 3.45 11.96
N SER A 186 9.65 2.21 11.51
CA SER A 186 8.86 1.54 10.49
C SER A 186 8.62 0.10 10.88
N ALA A 187 7.36 -0.27 11.00
CA ALA A 187 6.94 -1.63 11.26
C ALA A 187 6.27 -2.25 10.02
N ARG A 188 6.60 -3.51 9.72
CA ARG A 188 5.96 -4.28 8.63
C ARG A 188 4.60 -4.81 9.06
N ILE A 189 3.73 -3.90 9.43
CA ILE A 189 2.39 -4.14 9.96
C ILE A 189 1.46 -3.10 9.38
N GLY A 190 0.34 -3.55 8.83
CA GLY A 190 -0.66 -2.67 8.26
C GLY A 190 -1.98 -3.40 8.01
N GLY A 191 -2.76 -2.88 7.06
CA GLY A 191 -4.09 -3.40 6.73
C GLY A 191 -4.11 -4.86 6.31
N ASP A 192 -3.08 -5.35 5.61
CA ASP A 192 -3.00 -6.74 5.16
C ASP A 192 -2.84 -7.70 6.36
N ARG A 193 -2.08 -7.29 7.39
CA ARG A 193 -1.95 -8.07 8.62
C ARG A 193 -3.26 -8.12 9.40
N MET A 194 -4.03 -7.03 9.38
CA MET A 194 -5.38 -7.01 9.97
C MET A 194 -6.31 -7.99 9.24
N ASP A 195 -6.26 -8.05 7.91
CA ASP A 195 -7.04 -9.00 7.12
C ASP A 195 -6.67 -10.45 7.43
N ASP A 196 -5.37 -10.75 7.55
CA ASP A 196 -4.88 -12.07 7.94
C ASP A 196 -5.40 -12.51 9.32
N THR A 197 -5.42 -11.60 10.32
CA THR A 197 -5.95 -11.94 11.65
C THR A 197 -7.44 -12.22 11.63
N ILE A 198 -8.22 -11.50 10.81
CA ILE A 198 -9.65 -11.76 10.62
C ILE A 198 -9.87 -13.14 9.95
N ILE A 199 -9.07 -13.49 8.94
CA ILE A 199 -9.13 -14.82 8.30
C ILE A 199 -8.85 -15.90 9.33
N GLN A 200 -7.84 -15.72 10.19
CA GLN A 200 -7.49 -16.68 11.23
C GLN A 200 -8.58 -16.79 12.29
N LEU A 201 -9.16 -15.69 12.76
CA LEU A 201 -10.31 -15.68 13.66
C LEU A 201 -11.45 -16.56 13.11
N ILE A 202 -11.86 -16.33 11.87
CA ILE A 202 -12.97 -17.07 11.26
C ILE A 202 -12.63 -18.54 11.07
N LYS A 203 -11.39 -18.85 10.71
CA LYS A 203 -10.92 -20.23 10.59
C LYS A 203 -10.93 -20.96 11.91
N GLN A 204 -10.41 -20.34 12.97
CA GLN A 204 -10.27 -21.00 14.30
C GLN A 204 -11.61 -21.11 15.04
N LYS A 205 -12.39 -20.02 15.07
CA LYS A 205 -13.62 -19.96 15.87
C LYS A 205 -14.81 -20.60 15.17
N TYR A 206 -14.92 -20.43 13.85
CA TYR A 206 -16.08 -20.85 13.07
C TYR A 206 -15.83 -22.03 12.13
N ASN A 207 -14.57 -22.50 12.07
CA ASN A 207 -14.15 -23.57 11.15
C ASN A 207 -14.56 -23.30 9.69
N LYS A 208 -14.43 -22.03 9.26
CA LYS A 208 -14.75 -21.58 7.91
C LYS A 208 -13.56 -20.88 7.26
N LEU A 209 -13.51 -20.94 5.95
CA LEU A 209 -12.50 -20.24 5.14
C LEU A 209 -13.17 -19.09 4.39
N ILE A 210 -12.57 -17.90 4.50
CA ILE A 210 -12.88 -16.72 3.69
C ILE A 210 -11.64 -16.30 2.91
N GLY A 211 -11.82 -15.52 1.85
CA GLY A 211 -10.72 -14.90 1.10
C GLY A 211 -10.34 -13.52 1.64
N GLU A 212 -9.18 -13.01 1.22
CA GLU A 212 -8.64 -11.69 1.60
C GLU A 212 -9.66 -10.56 1.37
N ARG A 213 -10.35 -10.56 0.23
CA ARG A 213 -11.36 -9.56 -0.09
C ARG A 213 -12.49 -9.52 0.94
N THR A 214 -12.97 -10.67 1.38
CA THR A 214 -14.03 -10.75 2.40
C THR A 214 -13.51 -10.26 3.76
N ALA A 215 -12.26 -10.57 4.10
CA ALA A 215 -11.63 -10.06 5.32
C ALA A 215 -11.48 -8.52 5.28
N GLU A 216 -11.05 -7.95 4.15
CA GLU A 216 -10.98 -6.51 3.93
C GLU A 216 -12.38 -5.85 4.07
N GLU A 217 -13.43 -6.48 3.50
CA GLU A 217 -14.81 -6.01 3.64
C GLU A 217 -15.29 -6.01 5.11
N ILE A 218 -14.95 -7.04 5.88
CA ILE A 218 -15.24 -7.13 7.33
C ILE A 218 -14.49 -6.02 8.08
N LYS A 219 -13.18 -5.88 7.86
CA LYS A 219 -12.34 -4.85 8.46
C LYS A 219 -12.92 -3.45 8.25
N ILE A 220 -13.31 -3.12 7.02
CA ILE A 220 -13.86 -1.80 6.68
C ILE A 220 -15.23 -1.58 7.32
N SER A 221 -16.07 -2.62 7.44
CA SER A 221 -17.46 -2.47 7.90
C SER A 221 -17.60 -2.45 9.42
N ILE A 222 -16.86 -3.32 10.13
CA ILE A 222 -16.96 -3.50 11.58
C ILE A 222 -15.62 -3.56 12.33
N GLY A 223 -14.48 -3.32 11.62
CA GLY A 223 -13.16 -3.23 12.26
C GLY A 223 -13.08 -1.97 13.11
N SER A 224 -12.63 -2.13 14.36
CA SER A 224 -12.49 -1.05 15.32
C SER A 224 -11.32 -1.32 16.26
N ALA A 225 -10.62 -0.27 16.67
CA ALA A 225 -9.63 -0.34 17.75
C ALA A 225 -10.27 -0.04 19.13
N PHE A 226 -11.47 0.54 19.13
CA PHE A 226 -12.25 0.87 20.32
C PHE A 226 -13.73 0.98 19.95
N ILE A 227 -14.61 0.27 20.68
CA ILE A 227 -16.05 0.28 20.41
C ILE A 227 -16.68 1.55 20.98
N GLN A 228 -17.39 2.28 20.12
CA GLN A 228 -18.16 3.46 20.49
C GLN A 228 -19.65 3.19 20.26
N GLY A 229 -20.42 3.12 21.35
CA GLY A 229 -21.86 2.88 21.28
C GLY A 229 -22.23 1.40 21.23
N GLU A 230 -23.31 1.07 20.52
CA GLU A 230 -23.75 -0.33 20.37
C GLU A 230 -22.87 -1.07 19.37
N PRO A 231 -22.36 -2.28 19.71
CA PRO A 231 -21.53 -3.06 18.82
C PRO A 231 -22.25 -3.41 17.51
N LYS A 232 -21.54 -3.26 16.40
CA LYS A 232 -22.05 -3.60 15.07
C LYS A 232 -21.90 -5.09 14.80
N THR A 233 -22.71 -5.59 13.87
CA THR A 233 -22.60 -6.96 13.36
C THR A 233 -22.50 -6.96 11.84
N HIS A 234 -21.85 -7.99 11.29
CA HIS A 234 -21.72 -8.17 9.84
C HIS A 234 -21.98 -9.61 9.44
N GLU A 235 -22.83 -9.82 8.42
CA GLU A 235 -23.11 -11.13 7.87
C GLU A 235 -22.04 -11.52 6.83
N VAL A 236 -21.44 -12.68 7.00
CA VAL A 236 -20.35 -13.18 6.16
C VAL A 236 -20.67 -14.58 5.64
N ARG A 237 -20.26 -14.85 4.39
CA ARG A 237 -20.30 -16.19 3.81
C ARG A 237 -18.90 -16.76 3.74
N GLY A 238 -18.68 -17.89 4.41
CA GLY A 238 -17.43 -18.63 4.39
C GLY A 238 -17.66 -20.09 3.97
N ARG A 239 -16.65 -20.71 3.34
CA ARG A 239 -16.64 -22.12 3.01
C ARG A 239 -16.42 -22.92 4.29
N ASP A 240 -17.36 -23.73 4.67
CA ASP A 240 -17.24 -24.66 5.81
C ASP A 240 -16.15 -25.70 5.52
N LEU A 241 -15.19 -25.83 6.42
CA LEU A 241 -14.01 -26.71 6.22
C LEU A 241 -14.33 -28.20 6.32
N VAL A 242 -15.46 -28.58 6.93
CA VAL A 242 -15.88 -29.99 7.06
C VAL A 242 -16.70 -30.41 5.84
N THR A 243 -17.72 -29.60 5.51
CA THR A 243 -18.67 -29.95 4.44
C THR A 243 -18.29 -29.43 3.06
N GLY A 244 -17.36 -28.46 3.00
CA GLY A 244 -16.96 -27.79 1.76
C GLY A 244 -18.01 -26.81 1.21
N ILE A 245 -19.18 -26.71 1.84
CA ILE A 245 -20.34 -25.91 1.36
C ILE A 245 -20.25 -24.49 1.96
N PRO A 246 -20.58 -23.44 1.20
CA PRO A 246 -20.70 -22.09 1.74
C PRO A 246 -21.79 -22.02 2.82
N LYS A 247 -21.45 -21.46 3.98
CA LYS A 247 -22.39 -21.19 5.08
C LYS A 247 -22.25 -19.75 5.55
N THR A 248 -23.37 -19.17 5.93
CA THR A 248 -23.42 -17.85 6.55
C THR A 248 -23.02 -17.91 8.03
N LEU A 249 -22.37 -16.85 8.49
CA LEU A 249 -22.10 -16.58 9.90
C LEU A 249 -22.32 -15.08 10.16
N ILE A 250 -22.56 -14.73 11.40
CA ILE A 250 -22.66 -13.34 11.88
C ILE A 250 -21.46 -13.09 12.77
N LEU A 251 -20.69 -12.06 12.46
CA LEU A 251 -19.56 -11.59 13.25
C LEU A 251 -19.98 -10.35 14.03
N SER A 252 -19.51 -10.20 15.26
CA SER A 252 -19.64 -8.97 16.03
C SER A 252 -18.38 -8.12 15.95
N GLU A 253 -18.55 -6.82 16.20
CA GLU A 253 -17.45 -5.85 16.27
C GLU A 253 -16.45 -6.23 17.39
N GLU A 254 -16.95 -6.79 18.53
CA GLU A 254 -16.12 -7.24 19.64
C GLU A 254 -15.15 -8.37 19.24
N GLU A 255 -15.64 -9.34 18.46
CA GLU A 255 -14.82 -10.45 17.97
C GLU A 255 -13.71 -9.95 17.02
N VAL A 256 -14.04 -9.01 16.17
CA VAL A 256 -13.06 -8.40 15.25
C VAL A 256 -12.07 -7.53 16.01
N LEU A 257 -12.52 -6.75 17.00
CA LEU A 257 -11.65 -5.96 17.88
C LEU A 257 -10.66 -6.86 18.62
N GLU A 258 -11.12 -7.97 19.21
CA GLU A 258 -10.26 -8.96 19.88
C GLU A 258 -9.18 -9.49 18.93
N ALA A 259 -9.56 -9.84 17.68
CA ALA A 259 -8.61 -10.31 16.68
C ALA A 259 -7.57 -9.25 16.29
N LEU A 260 -7.95 -7.97 16.26
CA LEU A 260 -7.08 -6.87 15.90
C LEU A 260 -6.21 -6.34 17.04
N THR A 261 -6.43 -6.77 18.29
CA THR A 261 -5.75 -6.24 19.47
C THR A 261 -4.23 -6.28 19.35
N ASP A 262 -3.66 -7.44 18.95
CA ASP A 262 -2.20 -7.58 18.83
C ASP A 262 -1.62 -6.69 17.73
N VAL A 263 -2.31 -6.55 16.60
CA VAL A 263 -1.87 -5.70 15.49
C VAL A 263 -1.91 -4.23 15.91
N THR A 264 -2.98 -3.82 16.58
CA THR A 264 -3.15 -2.45 17.11
C THR A 264 -2.08 -2.13 18.15
N ALA A 265 -1.79 -3.07 19.07
CA ALA A 265 -0.75 -2.90 20.08
C ALA A 265 0.63 -2.71 19.46
N GLN A 266 0.96 -3.42 18.39
CA GLN A 266 2.23 -3.27 17.68
C GLN A 266 2.33 -1.90 17.00
N ILE A 267 1.25 -1.37 16.41
CA ILE A 267 1.20 -0.02 15.85
C ILE A 267 1.39 1.03 16.96
N ILE A 268 0.72 0.86 18.10
CA ILE A 268 0.87 1.76 19.25
C ILE A 268 2.31 1.74 19.78
N ASN A 269 2.95 0.59 19.86
CA ASN A 269 4.34 0.49 20.29
C ASN A 269 5.27 1.27 19.36
N CYS A 270 5.09 1.22 18.04
CA CYS A 270 5.85 2.02 17.09
C CYS A 270 5.73 3.52 17.40
N LEU A 271 4.52 3.99 17.73
CA LEU A 271 4.26 5.38 18.14
C LEU A 271 4.98 5.75 19.44
N LEU A 272 4.92 4.90 20.46
CA LEU A 272 5.51 5.16 21.78
C LEU A 272 7.04 5.22 21.71
N TYR A 273 7.67 4.37 20.90
CA TYR A 273 9.13 4.40 20.69
C TYR A 273 9.57 5.68 19.97
N THR A 274 8.76 6.19 19.06
CA THR A 274 9.09 7.43 18.31
C THR A 274 8.93 8.69 19.16
N SER A 275 7.98 8.71 20.10
CA SER A 275 7.75 9.84 20.99
C SER A 275 7.29 9.35 22.36
N PRO A 276 8.22 8.82 23.19
CA PRO A 276 7.86 8.35 24.52
C PRO A 276 7.32 9.51 25.36
N SER A 277 6.15 9.34 25.92
CA SER A 277 5.56 10.28 26.86
C SER A 277 6.39 10.29 28.16
N PRO A 278 6.54 11.42 28.85
CA PRO A 278 7.13 11.44 30.19
C PRO A 278 6.43 10.50 31.19
N ARG A 279 5.18 10.14 30.94
CA ARG A 279 4.43 9.17 31.77
C ARG A 279 4.87 7.74 31.52
N ASP A 280 5.31 7.41 30.31
CA ASP A 280 5.74 6.06 29.93
C ASP A 280 7.14 5.75 30.46
N ALA A 281 7.99 6.79 30.65
CA ALA A 281 9.31 6.68 31.25
C ALA A 281 9.30 6.36 32.75
N LEU A 282 8.15 6.50 33.42
CA LEU A 282 8.00 6.20 34.85
C LEU A 282 7.51 4.77 35.15
N THR A 283 7.22 3.99 34.12
CA THR A 283 6.69 2.61 34.22
C THR A 283 7.66 1.53 33.73
N SER A 284 8.88 1.90 33.29
CA SER A 284 9.95 1.00 32.86
C SER A 284 10.97 0.72 33.95
#